data_23558c09cf3c155c96b185b631b18a51
#
_entry.id   23558c09cf3c155c96b185b631b18a51
#
_cell.length_a   1.000
_cell.length_b   1.000
_cell.length_c   1.000
_cell.angle_alpha   90.00
_cell.angle_beta   90.00
_cell.angle_gamma   90.00
#
_symmetry.space_group_name_H-M   'P 1'
#
loop_
_entity.id
_entity.type
_entity.pdbx_description
1 polymer ?
#
loop_
_entity_poly.entity_id
_entity_poly.type
_entity_poly.pdbx_seq_one_letter_code
_entity_poly.pdbx_strand_id
1 'polypeptide(L)'
;QVEPYLANITALLDVATRFAASGLPTPRIVIGGGFGVPTHPDATNDALELTATVRALAERVAAGAGERGLPVPQLGIEPGRALIALAGTTLYRVLAVKRQSRRTFVVVDGGVAENPRPALYGAQHHVLAARARSDEDERMTLCGRSCENDELGEVHLPRDLKSGDLLAMCATGAYTYSMAGNYNRFPRPAVVGVAAGSHRLLARRESLDDVLRNDA
;
A
#
# COMPACT_ATOMS: atom_id res chain seq x y z
N GLN A 1 12.59 5.63 -8.60
CA GLN A 1 13.34 6.77 -9.18
C GLN A 1 13.48 7.85 -8.12
N VAL A 2 14.70 8.35 -7.89
CA VAL A 2 15.00 9.40 -6.89
C VAL A 2 14.92 10.80 -7.49
N GLU A 3 15.04 10.91 -8.80
CA GLU A 3 15.13 12.16 -9.56
C GLU A 3 14.00 13.16 -9.27
N PRO A 4 12.71 12.78 -9.16
CA PRO A 4 11.64 13.73 -8.84
C PRO A 4 11.82 14.39 -7.47
N TYR A 5 12.35 13.65 -6.50
CA TYR A 5 12.64 14.21 -5.16
C TYR A 5 13.82 15.20 -5.20
N LEU A 6 14.88 14.88 -5.97
CA LEU A 6 16.03 15.78 -6.16
C LEU A 6 15.60 17.09 -6.83
N ALA A 7 14.73 17.02 -7.83
CA ALA A 7 14.16 18.19 -8.49
C ALA A 7 13.31 19.03 -7.52
N ASN A 8 12.48 18.37 -6.68
CA ASN A 8 11.68 19.05 -5.67
C ASN A 8 12.56 19.78 -4.63
N ILE A 9 13.65 19.16 -4.16
CA ILE A 9 14.62 19.81 -3.27
C ILE A 9 15.19 21.07 -3.93
N THR A 10 15.56 21.00 -5.18
CA THR A 10 16.10 22.17 -5.93
C THR A 10 15.10 23.31 -5.94
N ALA A 11 13.83 23.05 -6.27
CA ALA A 11 12.77 24.06 -6.28
C ALA A 11 12.51 24.65 -4.89
N LEU A 12 12.52 23.82 -3.84
CA LEU A 12 12.35 24.29 -2.46
C LEU A 12 13.52 25.18 -2.00
N LEU A 13 14.76 24.87 -2.39
CA LEU A 13 15.92 25.69 -2.10
C LEU A 13 15.89 27.04 -2.86
N ASP A 14 15.36 27.08 -4.08
CA ASP A 14 15.15 28.33 -4.82
C ASP A 14 14.10 29.21 -4.14
N VAL A 15 13.06 28.64 -3.55
CA VAL A 15 12.08 29.37 -2.72
C VAL A 15 12.73 29.84 -1.43
N ALA A 16 13.53 29.00 -0.75
CA ALA A 16 14.27 29.38 0.45
C ALA A 16 15.23 30.55 0.21
N THR A 17 15.89 30.60 -0.95
CA THR A 17 16.77 31.70 -1.36
C THR A 17 16.00 33.04 -1.44
N ARG A 18 14.80 33.00 -2.03
CA ARG A 18 13.94 34.20 -2.10
C ARG A 18 13.46 34.66 -0.72
N PHE A 19 13.15 33.76 0.18
CA PHE A 19 12.79 34.09 1.56
C PHE A 19 13.96 34.68 2.32
N ALA A 20 15.16 34.09 2.18
CA ALA A 20 16.38 34.61 2.79
C ALA A 20 16.69 36.06 2.33
N ALA A 21 16.53 36.37 1.03
CA ALA A 21 16.67 37.72 0.49
C ALA A 21 15.67 38.72 1.11
N SER A 22 14.54 38.24 1.63
CA SER A 22 13.55 39.06 2.35
C SER A 22 13.73 39.03 3.88
N GLY A 23 14.87 38.51 4.37
CA GLY A 23 15.15 38.41 5.81
C GLY A 23 14.37 37.30 6.53
N LEU A 24 13.73 36.37 5.79
CA LEU A 24 12.96 35.25 6.35
C LEU A 24 13.79 33.99 6.29
N PRO A 25 14.23 33.40 7.43
CA PRO A 25 15.00 32.17 7.42
C PRO A 25 14.10 30.97 7.10
N THR A 26 14.66 29.96 6.39
CA THR A 26 14.01 28.69 6.13
C THR A 26 14.75 27.58 6.88
N PRO A 27 14.42 27.32 8.16
CA PRO A 27 15.16 26.35 8.98
C PRO A 27 14.84 24.90 8.63
N ARG A 28 13.75 24.64 7.89
CA ARG A 28 13.31 23.30 7.50
C ARG A 28 12.67 23.31 6.11
N ILE A 29 12.92 22.24 5.36
CA ILE A 29 12.19 21.92 4.14
C ILE A 29 11.59 20.51 4.28
N VAL A 30 10.40 20.30 3.74
CA VAL A 30 9.71 19.00 3.75
C VAL A 30 9.38 18.62 2.31
N ILE A 31 9.84 17.44 1.89
CA ILE A 31 9.66 16.97 0.51
C ILE A 31 8.48 16.02 0.34
N GLY A 32 7.73 15.78 1.43
CA GLY A 32 6.58 14.86 1.40
C GLY A 32 6.97 13.39 1.46
N GLY A 33 6.08 12.57 0.94
CA GLY A 33 6.18 11.11 0.94
C GLY A 33 6.21 10.51 -0.47
N GLY A 34 5.45 9.43 -0.67
CA GLY A 34 5.35 8.76 -1.98
C GLY A 34 6.47 7.76 -2.28
N PHE A 35 7.31 7.45 -1.29
CA PHE A 35 8.38 6.44 -1.45
C PHE A 35 7.77 5.10 -1.85
N GLY A 36 8.29 4.54 -2.96
CA GLY A 36 7.87 3.26 -3.51
C GLY A 36 8.17 2.10 -2.56
N VAL A 37 7.31 1.09 -2.58
CA VAL A 37 7.55 -0.21 -1.93
C VAL A 37 7.28 -1.31 -2.94
N PRO A 38 8.04 -2.41 -2.93
CA PRO A 38 7.76 -3.54 -3.78
C PRO A 38 6.42 -4.13 -3.36
N THR A 39 5.48 -4.23 -4.28
CA THR A 39 4.19 -4.90 -4.05
C THR A 39 4.17 -6.32 -4.60
N HIS A 40 5.21 -6.68 -5.37
CA HIS A 40 5.44 -8.00 -5.96
C HIS A 40 6.90 -8.42 -5.73
N PRO A 41 7.22 -9.70 -5.51
CA PRO A 41 8.59 -10.19 -5.34
C PRO A 41 9.53 -9.81 -6.48
N ASP A 42 9.01 -9.78 -7.72
CA ASP A 42 9.78 -9.43 -8.92
C ASP A 42 9.88 -7.92 -9.17
N ALA A 43 9.23 -7.09 -8.36
CA ALA A 43 9.25 -5.64 -8.48
C ALA A 43 10.54 -5.03 -7.86
N THR A 44 11.70 -5.57 -8.26
CA THR A 44 13.01 -5.13 -7.76
C THR A 44 13.35 -3.69 -8.17
N ASN A 45 12.74 -3.19 -9.25
CA ASN A 45 13.02 -1.86 -9.78
C ASN A 45 12.17 -0.73 -9.17
N ASP A 46 11.11 -1.04 -8.42
CA ASP A 46 10.21 -0.05 -7.82
C ASP A 46 10.50 0.20 -6.34
N ALA A 47 11.30 -0.64 -5.71
CA ALA A 47 11.74 -0.45 -4.34
C ALA A 47 12.87 0.57 -4.29
N LEU A 48 12.55 1.79 -3.86
CA LEU A 48 13.57 2.69 -3.37
C LEU A 48 14.13 2.10 -2.07
N GLU A 49 15.43 1.79 -2.06
CA GLU A 49 16.11 1.51 -0.79
C GLU A 49 16.05 2.81 0.03
N LEU A 50 15.22 2.81 1.07
CA LEU A 50 14.83 4.03 1.77
C LEU A 50 16.05 4.73 2.39
N THR A 51 16.99 3.97 2.96
CA THR A 51 18.20 4.52 3.61
C THR A 51 19.11 5.21 2.61
N ALA A 52 19.41 4.57 1.48
CA ALA A 52 20.23 5.15 0.43
C ALA A 52 19.54 6.38 -0.19
N THR A 53 18.22 6.30 -0.39
CA THR A 53 17.43 7.42 -0.88
C THR A 53 17.51 8.61 0.06
N VAL A 54 17.25 8.43 1.36
CA VAL A 54 17.30 9.52 2.34
C VAL A 54 18.69 10.13 2.41
N ARG A 55 19.75 9.34 2.31
CA ARG A 55 21.13 9.82 2.27
C ARG A 55 21.37 10.72 1.05
N ALA A 56 20.99 10.29 -0.15
CA ALA A 56 21.14 11.08 -1.37
C ALA A 56 20.34 12.39 -1.31
N LEU A 57 19.16 12.38 -0.70
CA LEU A 57 18.34 13.58 -0.49
C LEU A 57 19.02 14.54 0.48
N ALA A 58 19.58 14.06 1.58
CA ALA A 58 20.29 14.88 2.56
C ALA A 58 21.56 15.50 1.95
N GLU A 59 22.33 14.73 1.16
CA GLU A 59 23.50 15.22 0.42
C GLU A 59 23.09 16.32 -0.58
N ARG A 60 21.99 16.17 -1.30
CA ARG A 60 21.48 17.17 -2.24
C ARG A 60 21.05 18.46 -1.52
N VAL A 61 20.41 18.36 -0.34
CA VAL A 61 20.04 19.52 0.47
C VAL A 61 21.29 20.27 0.91
N ALA A 62 22.29 19.57 1.43
CA ALA A 62 23.53 20.20 1.90
C ALA A 62 24.29 20.88 0.75
N ALA A 63 24.48 20.20 -0.37
CA ALA A 63 25.14 20.75 -1.54
C ALA A 63 24.38 21.98 -2.10
N GLY A 64 23.08 21.83 -2.30
CA GLY A 64 22.24 22.88 -2.89
C GLY A 64 22.08 24.13 -2.00
N ALA A 65 22.11 23.95 -0.68
CA ALA A 65 22.16 25.07 0.27
C ALA A 65 23.51 25.81 0.17
N GLY A 66 24.63 25.05 0.13
CA GLY A 66 25.97 25.62 -0.04
C GLY A 66 26.12 26.41 -1.36
N GLU A 67 25.62 25.89 -2.48
CA GLU A 67 25.60 26.53 -3.80
C GLU A 67 24.89 27.93 -3.74
N ARG A 68 23.96 28.10 -2.81
CA ARG A 68 23.13 29.34 -2.65
C ARG A 68 23.54 30.21 -1.48
N GLY A 69 24.61 29.84 -0.76
CA GLY A 69 25.05 30.57 0.44
C GLY A 69 24.04 30.55 1.59
N LEU A 70 23.15 29.50 1.61
CA LEU A 70 22.16 29.34 2.66
C LEU A 70 22.69 28.47 3.80
N PRO A 71 22.25 28.71 5.05
CA PRO A 71 22.35 27.69 6.10
C PRO A 71 21.65 26.41 5.66
N VAL A 72 22.23 25.23 5.94
CA VAL A 72 21.64 23.95 5.58
C VAL A 72 20.33 23.74 6.35
N PRO A 73 19.18 23.69 5.67
CA PRO A 73 17.92 23.47 6.36
C PRO A 73 17.77 22.02 6.81
N GLN A 74 16.99 21.78 7.86
CA GLN A 74 16.61 20.43 8.26
C GLN A 74 15.73 19.80 7.18
N LEU A 75 16.08 18.60 6.72
CA LEU A 75 15.25 17.82 5.78
C LEU A 75 14.16 17.06 6.56
N GLY A 76 12.90 17.26 6.18
CA GLY A 76 11.76 16.44 6.59
C GLY A 76 11.28 15.58 5.44
N ILE A 77 10.88 14.33 5.75
CA ILE A 77 10.24 13.37 4.83
C ILE A 77 8.99 12.78 5.49
N GLU A 78 8.04 12.31 4.68
CA GLU A 78 6.75 11.77 5.14
C GLU A 78 6.50 10.36 4.56
N PRO A 79 7.30 9.34 4.94
CA PRO A 79 7.34 8.04 4.26
C PRO A 79 6.21 7.08 4.71
N GLY A 80 4.96 7.50 4.71
CA GLY A 80 3.83 6.70 5.24
C GLY A 80 3.80 5.24 4.78
N ARG A 81 3.61 5.00 3.47
CA ARG A 81 3.53 3.65 2.90
C ARG A 81 4.82 2.85 3.08
N ALA A 82 5.96 3.49 2.90
CA ALA A 82 7.25 2.83 2.97
C ALA A 82 7.58 2.26 4.36
N LEU A 83 6.96 2.77 5.42
CA LEU A 83 7.19 2.31 6.78
C LEU A 83 6.43 1.04 7.14
N ILE A 84 5.20 0.85 6.61
CA ILE A 84 4.29 -0.15 7.16
C ILE A 84 3.64 -1.07 6.13
N ALA A 85 3.69 -0.75 4.83
CA ALA A 85 2.97 -1.53 3.82
C ALA A 85 3.33 -3.01 3.86
N LEU A 86 4.64 -3.32 3.90
CA LEU A 86 5.14 -4.69 3.87
C LEU A 86 4.85 -5.50 5.15
N ALA A 87 4.55 -4.82 6.26
CA ALA A 87 4.20 -5.49 7.51
C ALA A 87 2.76 -6.00 7.53
N GLY A 88 1.93 -5.62 6.57
CA GLY A 88 0.53 -6.03 6.49
C GLY A 88 0.27 -7.07 5.40
N THR A 89 -0.54 -8.06 5.75
CA THR A 89 -1.07 -9.08 4.83
C THR A 89 -2.56 -9.23 5.09
N THR A 90 -3.35 -9.16 4.03
CA THR A 90 -4.80 -9.43 4.12
C THR A 90 -5.08 -10.86 3.73
N LEU A 91 -5.80 -11.57 4.59
CA LEU A 91 -6.22 -12.95 4.32
C LEU A 91 -7.64 -12.94 3.75
N TYR A 92 -7.82 -13.66 2.65
CA TYR A 92 -9.11 -13.90 2.02
C TYR A 92 -9.40 -15.40 1.94
N ARG A 93 -10.67 -15.74 2.07
CA ARG A 93 -11.16 -17.10 1.76
C ARG A 93 -11.77 -17.11 0.38
N VAL A 94 -11.39 -18.07 -0.43
CA VAL A 94 -12.02 -18.32 -1.74
C VAL A 94 -13.45 -18.81 -1.54
N LEU A 95 -14.41 -18.11 -2.10
CA LEU A 95 -15.82 -18.48 -2.12
C LEU A 95 -16.15 -19.34 -3.35
N ALA A 96 -15.62 -18.94 -4.50
CA ALA A 96 -15.83 -19.67 -5.75
C ALA A 96 -14.69 -19.44 -6.75
N VAL A 97 -14.45 -20.43 -7.60
CA VAL A 97 -13.62 -20.32 -8.80
C VAL A 97 -14.49 -20.57 -10.02
N LYS A 98 -14.61 -19.54 -10.88
CA LYS A 98 -15.45 -19.60 -12.09
C LYS A 98 -14.56 -19.59 -13.32
N ARG A 99 -14.43 -20.75 -13.98
CA ARG A 99 -13.67 -20.89 -15.23
C ARG A 99 -14.58 -20.65 -16.42
N GLN A 100 -14.25 -19.63 -17.21
CA GLN A 100 -14.90 -19.32 -18.46
C GLN A 100 -13.90 -19.48 -19.62
N SER A 101 -14.39 -19.46 -20.86
CA SER A 101 -13.54 -19.70 -22.04
C SER A 101 -12.36 -18.72 -22.19
N ARG A 102 -12.45 -17.51 -21.63
CA ARG A 102 -11.43 -16.46 -21.78
C ARG A 102 -10.80 -16.01 -20.48
N ARG A 103 -11.47 -16.20 -19.35
CA ARG A 103 -11.01 -15.68 -18.01
C ARG A 103 -11.43 -16.65 -16.93
N THR A 104 -10.56 -16.82 -15.95
CA THR A 104 -10.87 -17.48 -14.69
C THR A 104 -11.05 -16.43 -13.61
N PHE A 105 -12.19 -16.44 -12.91
CA PHE A 105 -12.49 -15.54 -11.81
C PHE A 105 -12.36 -16.28 -10.49
N VAL A 106 -11.70 -15.65 -9.53
CA VAL A 106 -11.62 -16.11 -8.14
C VAL A 106 -12.38 -15.13 -7.27
N VAL A 107 -13.51 -15.56 -6.73
CA VAL A 107 -14.34 -14.74 -5.84
C VAL A 107 -13.95 -15.02 -4.40
N VAL A 108 -13.68 -13.95 -3.63
CA VAL A 108 -13.25 -14.05 -2.23
C VAL A 108 -14.23 -13.36 -1.28
N ASP A 109 -14.07 -13.62 0.03
CA ASP A 109 -14.93 -13.11 1.10
C ASP A 109 -14.64 -11.65 1.54
N GLY A 110 -13.80 -10.95 0.80
CA GLY A 110 -13.55 -9.50 0.92
C GLY A 110 -13.74 -8.81 -0.42
N GLY A 111 -13.25 -7.58 -0.55
CA GLY A 111 -13.38 -6.80 -1.78
C GLY A 111 -12.98 -5.34 -1.61
N VAL A 112 -13.56 -4.48 -2.45
CA VAL A 112 -13.33 -3.02 -2.43
C VAL A 112 -13.68 -2.39 -1.09
N ALA A 113 -14.66 -2.94 -0.35
CA ALA A 113 -15.02 -2.44 0.98
C ALA A 113 -13.83 -2.53 1.96
N GLU A 114 -13.04 -3.58 1.89
CA GLU A 114 -11.88 -3.81 2.75
C GLU A 114 -10.58 -3.27 2.16
N ASN A 115 -10.42 -3.30 0.83
CA ASN A 115 -9.26 -2.78 0.12
C ASN A 115 -9.68 -1.98 -1.13
N PRO A 116 -9.98 -0.69 -1.01
CA PRO A 116 -10.41 0.13 -2.14
C PRO A 116 -9.26 0.54 -3.08
N ARG A 117 -8.00 0.26 -2.74
CA ARG A 117 -6.84 0.72 -3.51
C ARG A 117 -6.76 0.22 -4.96
N PRO A 118 -7.08 -1.05 -5.28
CA PRO A 118 -7.13 -1.49 -6.68
C PRO A 118 -8.12 -0.66 -7.50
N ALA A 119 -9.31 -0.43 -6.99
CA ALA A 119 -10.35 0.34 -7.69
C ALA A 119 -10.02 1.83 -7.82
N LEU A 120 -9.44 2.45 -6.78
CA LEU A 120 -9.19 3.90 -6.76
C LEU A 120 -7.88 4.30 -7.44
N TYR A 121 -6.87 3.46 -7.37
CA TYR A 121 -5.50 3.82 -7.78
C TYR A 121 -4.86 2.81 -8.73
N GLY A 122 -5.57 1.77 -9.16
CA GLY A 122 -4.99 0.68 -9.95
C GLY A 122 -3.87 -0.05 -9.21
N ALA A 123 -3.93 -0.05 -7.86
CA ALA A 123 -2.89 -0.69 -7.05
C ALA A 123 -2.89 -2.20 -7.29
N GLN A 124 -1.71 -2.74 -7.60
CA GLN A 124 -1.50 -4.16 -7.73
C GLN A 124 -0.86 -4.72 -6.46
N HIS A 125 -1.30 -5.90 -6.06
CA HIS A 125 -0.79 -6.62 -4.91
C HIS A 125 -0.38 -8.03 -5.32
N HIS A 126 0.73 -8.50 -4.78
CA HIS A 126 1.09 -9.91 -4.89
C HIS A 126 0.14 -10.74 -4.01
N VAL A 127 -0.37 -11.82 -4.57
CA VAL A 127 -1.30 -12.72 -3.87
C VAL A 127 -0.75 -14.13 -3.92
N LEU A 128 -0.69 -14.76 -2.77
CA LEU A 128 -0.22 -16.13 -2.57
C LEU A 128 -1.36 -17.02 -2.12
N ALA A 129 -1.40 -18.25 -2.59
CA ALA A 129 -2.20 -19.29 -1.96
C ALA A 129 -1.51 -19.75 -0.66
N ALA A 130 -2.23 -19.81 0.46
CA ALA A 130 -1.67 -20.24 1.74
C ALA A 130 -1.23 -21.72 1.73
N ARG A 131 -1.74 -22.49 0.79
CA ARG A 131 -1.29 -23.87 0.50
C ARG A 131 -1.16 -24.03 -1.00
N ALA A 132 0.05 -24.05 -1.50
CA ALA A 132 0.31 -24.49 -2.87
C ALA A 132 0.06 -26.01 -2.96
N ARG A 133 -0.69 -26.43 -3.97
CA ARG A 133 -0.97 -27.84 -4.27
C ARG A 133 -0.49 -28.24 -5.65
N SER A 134 -0.43 -27.29 -6.55
CA SER A 134 0.04 -27.43 -7.93
C SER A 134 1.24 -26.55 -8.16
N ASP A 135 2.20 -27.04 -8.93
CA ASP A 135 3.33 -26.25 -9.42
C ASP A 135 2.97 -25.42 -10.67
N GLU A 136 1.75 -25.58 -11.18
CA GLU A 136 1.23 -24.84 -12.32
C GLU A 136 0.35 -23.67 -11.86
N ASP A 137 0.80 -22.46 -12.10
CA ASP A 137 0.02 -21.25 -11.90
C ASP A 137 -0.78 -20.89 -13.15
N GLU A 138 -1.97 -20.35 -12.93
CA GLU A 138 -2.88 -19.82 -13.95
C GLU A 138 -3.14 -18.35 -13.66
N ARG A 139 -3.18 -17.53 -14.72
CA ARG A 139 -3.61 -16.12 -14.61
C ARG A 139 -5.10 -16.07 -14.33
N MET A 140 -5.48 -15.45 -13.22
CA MET A 140 -6.86 -15.35 -12.75
C MET A 140 -7.19 -13.91 -12.39
N THR A 141 -8.47 -13.55 -12.46
CA THR A 141 -8.99 -12.27 -11.97
C THR A 141 -9.52 -12.47 -10.56
N LEU A 142 -8.92 -11.79 -9.59
CA LEU A 142 -9.38 -11.78 -8.22
C LEU A 142 -10.51 -10.79 -8.06
N CYS A 143 -11.65 -11.23 -7.54
CA CYS A 143 -12.86 -10.44 -7.35
C CYS A 143 -13.36 -10.55 -5.92
N GLY A 144 -13.93 -9.47 -5.44
CA GLY A 144 -14.67 -9.49 -4.18
C GLY A 144 -16.07 -10.09 -4.34
N ARG A 145 -16.86 -9.91 -3.28
CA ARG A 145 -18.20 -10.51 -3.11
C ARG A 145 -19.35 -9.58 -3.52
N SER A 146 -19.06 -8.35 -3.91
CA SER A 146 -20.08 -7.38 -4.32
C SER A 146 -20.52 -7.61 -5.77
N CYS A 147 -21.72 -7.16 -6.11
CA CYS A 147 -22.26 -7.26 -7.47
C CYS A 147 -21.79 -6.12 -8.39
N GLU A 148 -21.22 -5.07 -7.83
CA GLU A 148 -20.57 -3.97 -8.54
C GLU A 148 -19.19 -4.40 -9.06
N ASN A 149 -18.47 -3.49 -9.71
CA ASN A 149 -17.10 -3.74 -10.13
C ASN A 149 -16.19 -3.87 -8.90
N ASP A 150 -16.04 -5.09 -8.41
CA ASP A 150 -15.28 -5.46 -7.21
C ASP A 150 -14.02 -6.24 -7.59
N GLU A 151 -13.34 -5.83 -8.69
CA GLU A 151 -12.08 -6.44 -9.11
C GLU A 151 -10.93 -5.96 -8.23
N LEU A 152 -10.19 -6.91 -7.64
CA LEU A 152 -8.99 -6.67 -6.84
C LEU A 152 -7.70 -6.78 -7.67
N GLY A 153 -7.81 -7.23 -8.91
CA GLY A 153 -6.71 -7.29 -9.88
C GLY A 153 -6.47 -8.66 -10.50
N GLU A 154 -5.51 -8.70 -11.41
CA GLU A 154 -5.04 -9.92 -12.06
C GLU A 154 -3.91 -10.54 -11.20
N VAL A 155 -3.99 -11.84 -10.99
CA VAL A 155 -3.07 -12.60 -10.13
C VAL A 155 -2.69 -13.92 -10.80
N HIS A 156 -1.54 -14.49 -10.38
CA HIS A 156 -1.15 -15.85 -10.75
C HIS A 156 -1.33 -16.73 -9.53
N LEU A 157 -2.17 -17.75 -9.65
CA LEU A 157 -2.54 -18.65 -8.55
C LEU A 157 -2.56 -20.11 -9.03
N PRO A 158 -2.35 -21.06 -8.11
CA PRO A 158 -2.39 -22.48 -8.43
C PRO A 158 -3.66 -22.88 -9.18
N ARG A 159 -3.50 -23.64 -10.27
CA ARG A 159 -4.59 -24.07 -11.14
C ARG A 159 -5.66 -24.91 -10.43
N ASP A 160 -5.28 -25.63 -9.38
CA ASP A 160 -6.16 -26.47 -8.57
C ASP A 160 -6.86 -25.72 -7.43
N LEU A 161 -6.80 -24.38 -7.43
CA LEU A 161 -7.47 -23.53 -6.45
C LEU A 161 -8.97 -23.81 -6.42
N LYS A 162 -9.55 -23.85 -5.20
CA LYS A 162 -10.97 -24.18 -4.98
C LYS A 162 -11.58 -23.39 -3.82
N SER A 163 -12.89 -23.44 -3.73
CA SER A 163 -13.64 -22.89 -2.60
C SER A 163 -13.12 -23.43 -1.27
N GLY A 164 -13.01 -22.54 -0.28
CA GLY A 164 -12.46 -22.79 1.05
C GLY A 164 -10.95 -22.58 1.18
N ASP A 165 -10.21 -22.48 0.08
CA ASP A 165 -8.78 -22.16 0.13
C ASP A 165 -8.55 -20.73 0.66
N LEU A 166 -7.38 -20.50 1.26
CA LEU A 166 -6.98 -19.19 1.77
C LEU A 166 -5.96 -18.55 0.85
N LEU A 167 -6.15 -17.27 0.60
CA LEU A 167 -5.23 -16.39 -0.12
C LEU A 167 -4.65 -15.34 0.82
N ALA A 168 -3.39 -15.00 0.62
CA ALA A 168 -2.68 -13.96 1.33
C ALA A 168 -2.30 -12.84 0.35
N MET A 169 -2.94 -11.68 0.46
CA MET A 169 -2.59 -10.49 -0.30
C MET A 169 -1.54 -9.70 0.45
N CYS A 170 -0.37 -9.54 -0.14
CA CYS A 170 0.81 -8.92 0.46
C CYS A 170 0.76 -7.38 0.38
N ALA A 171 1.63 -6.72 1.17
CA ALA A 171 1.84 -5.28 1.17
C ALA A 171 0.57 -4.45 1.44
N THR A 172 -0.31 -4.94 2.33
CA THR A 172 -1.57 -4.30 2.69
C THR A 172 -1.51 -3.53 4.02
N GLY A 173 -0.33 -3.30 4.60
CA GLY A 173 -0.17 -2.62 5.89
C GLY A 173 -0.45 -1.12 5.85
N ALA A 174 -0.49 -0.50 4.66
CA ALA A 174 -0.75 0.92 4.50
C ALA A 174 -1.94 1.17 3.58
N TYR A 175 -2.83 2.07 4.00
CA TYR A 175 -3.95 2.55 3.19
C TYR A 175 -4.91 1.45 2.72
N THR A 176 -4.99 0.35 3.47
CA THR A 176 -5.97 -0.73 3.28
C THR A 176 -6.98 -0.69 4.41
N TYR A 177 -6.63 -1.13 5.62
CA TYR A 177 -7.55 -1.07 6.75
C TYR A 177 -7.99 0.37 7.09
N SER A 178 -7.09 1.35 7.01
CA SER A 178 -7.41 2.76 7.27
C SER A 178 -8.36 3.40 6.24
N MET A 179 -8.47 2.80 5.06
CA MET A 179 -9.41 3.20 4.01
C MET A 179 -10.63 2.28 3.92
N ALA A 180 -10.62 1.16 4.65
CA ALA A 180 -11.75 0.24 4.69
C ALA A 180 -13.01 0.93 5.24
N GLY A 181 -14.13 0.66 4.59
CA GLY A 181 -15.43 1.24 4.93
C GLY A 181 -16.52 0.18 5.02
N ASN A 182 -17.73 0.66 5.31
CA ASN A 182 -18.91 -0.20 5.37
C ASN A 182 -19.71 -0.17 4.05
N TYR A 183 -19.02 -0.11 2.90
CA TYR A 183 -19.69 -0.17 1.60
C TYR A 183 -20.54 -1.45 1.52
N ASN A 184 -21.77 -1.33 1.02
CA ASN A 184 -22.77 -2.38 1.04
C ASN A 184 -23.06 -2.98 2.43
N ARG A 185 -22.85 -2.19 3.50
CA ARG A 185 -23.05 -2.61 4.91
C ARG A 185 -22.15 -3.78 5.34
N PHE A 186 -21.03 -4.00 4.68
CA PHE A 186 -20.06 -4.99 5.13
C PHE A 186 -19.31 -4.50 6.37
N PRO A 187 -19.22 -5.33 7.44
CA PRO A 187 -18.39 -5.03 8.60
C PRO A 187 -16.90 -5.00 8.23
N ARG A 188 -16.17 -4.02 8.78
CA ARG A 188 -14.71 -3.97 8.62
C ARG A 188 -14.06 -5.19 9.29
N PRO A 189 -12.97 -5.75 8.71
CA PRO A 189 -12.30 -6.94 9.22
C PRO A 189 -11.58 -6.68 10.54
N ALA A 190 -11.21 -7.76 11.25
CA ALA A 190 -10.30 -7.67 12.37
C ALA A 190 -8.88 -7.37 11.90
N VAL A 191 -8.08 -6.73 12.77
CA VAL A 191 -6.63 -6.60 12.60
C VAL A 191 -5.94 -7.37 13.72
N VAL A 192 -5.05 -8.28 13.34
CA VAL A 192 -4.30 -9.13 14.27
C VAL A 192 -2.81 -8.87 14.08
N GLY A 193 -2.14 -8.47 15.15
CA GLY A 193 -0.68 -8.40 15.18
C GLY A 193 -0.10 -9.79 15.42
N VAL A 194 0.89 -10.17 14.62
CA VAL A 194 1.60 -11.46 14.74
C VAL A 194 3.10 -11.18 14.89
N ALA A 195 3.71 -11.71 15.91
CA ALA A 195 5.15 -11.58 16.14
C ALA A 195 5.67 -12.75 17.00
N ALA A 196 6.83 -13.29 16.66
CA ALA A 196 7.55 -14.30 17.43
C ALA A 196 6.66 -15.49 17.87
N GLY A 197 5.82 -16.00 16.95
CA GLY A 197 4.93 -17.14 17.21
C GLY A 197 3.72 -16.82 18.08
N SER A 198 3.51 -15.57 18.47
CA SER A 198 2.35 -15.10 19.22
C SER A 198 1.46 -14.19 18.37
N HIS A 199 0.23 -14.00 18.82
CA HIS A 199 -0.69 -13.06 18.17
C HIS A 199 -1.49 -12.27 19.18
N ARG A 200 -1.94 -11.07 18.79
CA ARG A 200 -2.83 -10.24 19.59
C ARG A 200 -3.83 -9.50 18.69
N LEU A 201 -5.03 -9.31 19.19
CA LEU A 201 -6.03 -8.50 18.52
C LEU A 201 -5.66 -7.02 18.63
N LEU A 202 -5.50 -6.33 17.49
CA LEU A 202 -5.25 -4.89 17.42
C LEU A 202 -6.55 -4.11 17.19
N ALA A 203 -7.42 -4.65 16.31
CA ALA A 203 -8.77 -4.14 16.11
C ALA A 203 -9.72 -5.32 15.96
N ARG A 204 -10.85 -5.28 16.69
CA ARG A 204 -11.88 -6.32 16.53
C ARG A 204 -12.60 -6.17 15.20
N ARG A 205 -13.16 -7.26 14.69
CA ARG A 205 -14.13 -7.22 13.58
C ARG A 205 -15.37 -6.44 14.03
N GLU A 206 -15.91 -5.60 13.16
CA GLU A 206 -17.21 -4.98 13.40
C GLU A 206 -18.33 -6.04 13.43
N SER A 207 -19.27 -5.86 14.33
CA SER A 207 -20.57 -6.54 14.31
C SER A 207 -21.54 -5.81 13.39
N LEU A 208 -22.68 -6.42 13.09
CA LEU A 208 -23.78 -5.72 12.40
C LEU A 208 -24.28 -4.53 13.21
N ASP A 209 -24.36 -4.64 14.55
CA ASP A 209 -24.76 -3.53 15.42
C ASP A 209 -23.78 -2.35 15.32
N ASP A 210 -22.47 -2.61 15.16
CA ASP A 210 -21.50 -1.54 14.92
C ASP A 210 -21.78 -0.79 13.61
N VAL A 211 -22.15 -1.53 12.56
CA VAL A 211 -22.46 -0.97 11.24
C VAL A 211 -23.76 -0.15 11.29
N LEU A 212 -24.75 -0.60 12.04
CA LEU A 212 -26.09 -0.03 12.11
C LEU A 212 -26.28 1.00 13.22
N ARG A 213 -25.27 1.23 14.07
CA ARG A 213 -25.38 2.06 15.29
C ARG A 213 -25.88 3.49 15.08
N ASN A 214 -25.79 4.03 13.85
CA ASN A 214 -26.24 5.38 13.52
C ASN A 214 -27.57 5.37 12.75
N ASP A 215 -28.16 4.21 12.52
CA ASP A 215 -29.45 4.09 11.86
C ASP A 215 -30.57 4.37 12.89
N ALA A 216 -31.60 5.11 12.47
CA ALA A 216 -32.74 5.47 13.30
C ALA A 216 -33.93 4.52 13.09
#